data_b325b8ac99b708fdc73f032f83a602ea
#
_entry.id   b325b8ac99b708fdc73f032f83a602ea
#
_cell.length_a   1.000
_cell.length_b   1.000
_cell.length_c   1.000
_cell.angle_alpha   90.00
_cell.angle_beta   90.00
_cell.angle_gamma   90.00
#
_symmetry.space_group_name_H-M   'P 1'
#
loop_
_entity.id
_entity.type
_entity.pdbx_description
1 polymer ?
#
loop_
_entity_poly.entity_id
_entity_poly.type
_entity_poly.pdbx_seq_one_letter_code
_entity_poly.pdbx_strand_id
1 'polypeptide(L)'
;IGKDTMAVYIYKSNGRILNDKTKEVNSILVDNPTLAAEIGIAYLSDIYGKETINGEYPFEVVKFKHSWLIMGTLPKGHYGGTGQIQISAYDAKVKFYIHEK
;
A
#
# COMPACT_ATOMS: atom_id res chain seq x y z
N ILE A 1 3.40 -10.89 8.84
CA ILE A 1 4.02 -10.53 7.58
C ILE A 1 5.15 -11.52 7.30
N GLY A 2 5.53 -11.73 6.08
CA GLY A 2 6.45 -12.78 5.69
C GLY A 2 7.90 -12.51 6.02
N LYS A 3 8.71 -13.57 5.97
CA LYS A 3 10.14 -13.48 6.29
C LYS A 3 10.95 -12.68 5.27
N ASP A 4 10.36 -12.34 4.12
CA ASP A 4 11.01 -11.50 3.12
C ASP A 4 10.72 -10.02 3.31
N THR A 5 10.04 -9.67 4.38
CA THR A 5 9.74 -8.27 4.69
C THR A 5 11.03 -7.52 4.98
N MET A 6 11.24 -6.41 4.30
CA MET A 6 12.42 -5.57 4.49
C MET A 6 12.10 -4.33 5.31
N ALA A 7 10.89 -3.81 5.20
CA ALA A 7 10.48 -2.62 5.95
C ALA A 7 8.97 -2.50 5.96
N VAL A 8 8.44 -1.80 6.95
CA VAL A 8 7.02 -1.50 7.08
C VAL A 8 6.88 -0.01 7.32
N TYR A 9 6.01 0.64 6.56
CA TYR A 9 5.76 2.08 6.67
C TYR A 9 4.27 2.33 6.87
N ILE A 10 3.94 3.44 7.51
CA ILE A 10 2.56 3.86 7.73
C ILE A 10 2.28 5.10 6.88
N TYR A 11 1.31 4.99 6.01
CA TYR A 11 0.91 6.06 5.12
C TYR A 11 -0.39 6.69 5.63
N LYS A 12 -0.30 7.94 6.05
CA LYS A 12 -1.42 8.67 6.63
C LYS A 12 -2.16 9.46 5.57
N SER A 13 -3.36 9.88 5.93
CA SER A 13 -4.23 10.62 4.99
C SER A 13 -3.64 11.93 4.49
N ASN A 14 -2.64 12.49 5.21
CA ASN A 14 -1.95 13.70 4.74
C ASN A 14 -0.90 13.42 3.66
N GLY A 15 -0.72 12.14 3.29
CA GLY A 15 0.19 11.76 2.22
C GLY A 15 1.67 11.81 2.57
N ARG A 16 2.02 11.78 3.85
CA ARG A 16 3.42 11.92 4.24
C ARG A 16 3.95 10.68 4.94
N ILE A 17 5.15 10.31 4.52
CA ILE A 17 5.98 9.33 5.22
C ILE A 17 7.29 10.07 5.51
N LEU A 18 7.62 10.20 6.79
CA LEU A 18 8.84 10.91 7.18
C LEU A 18 10.07 10.15 6.68
N ASN A 19 11.07 10.92 6.28
CA ASN A 19 12.36 10.38 5.82
C ASN A 19 12.27 9.58 4.54
N ASP A 20 11.22 9.80 3.75
CA ASP A 20 11.14 9.19 2.44
C ASP A 20 12.24 9.79 1.55
N LYS A 21 12.99 8.92 0.90
CA LYS A 21 14.15 9.34 0.13
C LYS A 21 13.79 9.78 -1.27
N THR A 22 14.65 10.60 -1.83
CA THR A 22 14.55 10.96 -3.22
C THR A 22 14.70 9.70 -4.08
N LYS A 23 13.86 9.61 -5.07
CA LYS A 23 13.87 8.50 -6.01
C LYS A 23 15.15 8.46 -6.82
N GLU A 24 15.78 7.30 -6.90
CA GLU A 24 16.94 7.08 -7.72
C GLU A 24 16.53 6.63 -9.12
N VAL A 25 17.34 6.97 -10.09
CA VAL A 25 17.12 6.52 -11.47
C VAL A 25 17.68 5.11 -11.62
N ASN A 26 16.80 4.13 -11.73
CA ASN A 26 17.19 2.73 -11.90
C ASN A 26 16.03 1.97 -12.54
N SER A 27 16.13 0.65 -12.60
CA SER A 27 15.11 -0.19 -13.22
C SER A 27 13.89 -0.44 -12.33
N ILE A 28 13.91 0.02 -11.07
CA ILE A 28 12.82 -0.17 -10.14
C ILE A 28 11.91 1.06 -10.20
N LEU A 29 10.71 0.88 -10.71
CA LEU A 29 9.76 1.96 -10.86
C LEU A 29 9.24 2.45 -9.51
N VAL A 30 8.86 1.50 -8.63
CA VAL A 30 8.30 1.82 -7.33
C VAL A 30 9.38 1.61 -6.27
N ASP A 31 10.17 2.65 -6.05
CA ASP A 31 11.36 2.57 -5.22
C ASP A 31 11.23 3.27 -3.86
N ASN A 32 10.01 3.71 -3.52
CA ASN A 32 9.80 4.36 -2.23
C ASN A 32 8.39 4.09 -1.72
N PRO A 33 8.19 4.14 -0.39
CA PRO A 33 6.90 3.78 0.19
C PRO A 33 5.77 4.75 -0.12
N THR A 34 6.04 6.02 -0.31
CA THR A 34 5.00 6.98 -0.65
C THR A 34 4.38 6.64 -2.01
N LEU A 35 5.22 6.40 -3.00
CA LEU A 35 4.73 6.02 -4.33
C LEU A 35 3.98 4.69 -4.28
N ALA A 36 4.52 3.72 -3.54
CA ALA A 36 3.86 2.42 -3.39
C ALA A 36 2.45 2.59 -2.81
N ALA A 37 2.34 3.40 -1.75
CA ALA A 37 1.05 3.67 -1.12
C ALA A 37 0.09 4.35 -2.08
N GLU A 38 0.54 5.37 -2.78
CA GLU A 38 -0.31 6.12 -3.69
C GLU A 38 -0.84 5.23 -4.82
N ILE A 39 0.01 4.41 -5.40
CA ILE A 39 -0.40 3.48 -6.45
C ILE A 39 -1.38 2.44 -5.90
N GLY A 40 -1.06 1.83 -4.77
CA GLY A 40 -1.90 0.80 -4.18
C GLY A 40 -3.27 1.33 -3.78
N ILE A 41 -3.31 2.50 -3.16
CA ILE A 41 -4.56 3.13 -2.74
C ILE A 41 -5.39 3.54 -3.96
N ALA A 42 -4.74 4.01 -5.03
CA ALA A 42 -5.45 4.34 -6.26
C ALA A 42 -6.14 3.12 -6.86
N TYR A 43 -5.43 2.00 -6.94
CA TYR A 43 -6.03 0.75 -7.42
C TYR A 43 -7.20 0.31 -6.53
N LEU A 44 -6.99 0.29 -5.22
CA LEU A 44 -8.03 -0.14 -4.29
C LEU A 44 -9.26 0.77 -4.37
N SER A 45 -9.05 2.07 -4.50
CA SER A 45 -10.15 3.03 -4.60
C SER A 45 -10.93 2.84 -5.89
N ASP A 46 -10.25 2.50 -6.97
CA ASP A 46 -10.92 2.23 -8.23
C ASP A 46 -11.75 0.94 -8.17
N ILE A 47 -11.21 -0.08 -7.50
CA ILE A 47 -11.85 -1.40 -7.43
C ILE A 47 -13.02 -1.41 -6.44
N TYR A 48 -12.81 -0.86 -5.25
CA TYR A 48 -13.76 -1.00 -4.13
C TYR A 48 -14.52 0.28 -3.78
N GLY A 49 -14.17 1.39 -4.42
CA GLY A 49 -14.82 2.66 -4.16
C GLY A 49 -14.00 3.56 -3.26
N LYS A 50 -13.94 4.83 -3.64
CA LYS A 50 -13.11 5.83 -2.97
C LYS A 50 -13.53 6.06 -1.53
N GLU A 51 -14.84 6.10 -1.26
CA GLU A 51 -15.33 6.31 0.10
C GLU A 51 -14.96 5.16 1.02
N THR A 52 -15.11 3.93 0.53
CA THR A 52 -14.75 2.74 1.31
C THR A 52 -13.27 2.78 1.69
N ILE A 53 -12.43 3.05 0.73
CA ILE A 53 -10.98 3.02 0.95
C ILE A 53 -10.52 4.21 1.79
N ASN A 54 -11.14 5.37 1.63
CA ASN A 54 -10.83 6.54 2.48
C ASN A 54 -11.06 6.27 3.96
N GLY A 55 -12.01 5.40 4.29
CA GLY A 55 -12.29 5.02 5.68
C GLY A 55 -11.26 4.07 6.28
N GLU A 56 -10.28 3.62 5.50
CA GLU A 56 -9.32 2.63 5.93
C GLU A 56 -7.93 3.20 6.24
N TYR A 57 -7.77 4.52 6.24
CA TYR A 57 -6.51 5.13 6.68
C TYR A 57 -6.31 4.93 8.18
N PRO A 58 -5.07 4.81 8.65
CA PRO A 58 -3.83 4.81 7.86
C PRO A 58 -3.59 3.48 7.17
N PHE A 59 -2.82 3.50 6.10
CA PHE A 59 -2.45 2.28 5.39
C PHE A 59 -1.08 1.82 5.81
N GLU A 60 -0.95 0.51 5.96
CA GLU A 60 0.33 -0.12 6.22
C GLU A 60 0.96 -0.47 4.87
N VAL A 61 2.21 -0.11 4.71
CA VAL A 61 2.94 -0.31 3.45
C VAL A 61 4.14 -1.18 3.75
N VAL A 62 4.10 -2.41 3.26
CA VAL A 62 5.11 -3.41 3.58
C VAL A 62 6.03 -3.60 2.39
N LYS A 63 7.33 -3.45 2.61
CA LYS A 63 8.34 -3.68 1.59
C LYS A 63 8.79 -5.12 1.62
N PHE A 64 8.62 -5.81 0.51
CA PHE A 64 9.24 -7.11 0.26
C PHE A 64 10.40 -6.92 -0.71
N LYS A 65 11.12 -8.00 -0.97
CA LYS A 65 12.31 -7.93 -1.84
C LYS A 65 11.98 -7.40 -3.24
N HIS A 66 10.86 -7.83 -3.82
CA HIS A 66 10.50 -7.51 -5.20
C HIS A 66 9.12 -6.86 -5.32
N SER A 67 8.48 -6.56 -4.21
CA SER A 67 7.09 -6.07 -4.24
C SER A 67 6.77 -5.25 -3.01
N TRP A 68 5.59 -4.61 -3.08
CA TRP A 68 5.02 -3.86 -1.98
C TRP A 68 3.63 -4.39 -1.68
N LEU A 69 3.27 -4.44 -0.41
CA LEU A 69 1.91 -4.80 0.02
C LEU A 69 1.32 -3.61 0.75
N ILE A 70 0.16 -3.17 0.31
CA ILE A 70 -0.54 -2.03 0.88
C ILE A 70 -1.83 -2.54 1.51
N MET A 71 -2.02 -2.28 2.80
CA MET A 71 -3.17 -2.78 3.57
C MET A 71 -3.84 -1.66 4.34
N GLY A 72 -5.16 -1.58 4.25
CA GLY A 72 -5.91 -0.63 5.03
C GLY A 72 -6.06 -1.06 6.48
N THR A 73 -6.57 -0.16 7.30
CA THR A 73 -6.86 -0.41 8.71
C THR A 73 -8.37 -0.52 8.89
N LEU A 74 -8.81 -1.54 9.59
CA LEU A 74 -10.22 -1.71 9.87
C LEU A 74 -10.69 -0.60 10.81
N PRO A 75 -11.73 0.14 10.45
CA PRO A 75 -12.25 1.19 11.34
C PRO A 75 -12.70 0.61 12.67
N LYS A 76 -12.50 1.36 13.73
CA LYS A 76 -12.87 0.95 15.07
C LYS A 76 -14.36 0.64 15.14
N GLY A 77 -14.69 -0.49 15.74
CA GLY A 77 -16.09 -0.91 15.91
C GLY A 77 -16.71 -1.60 14.70
N HIS A 78 -15.93 -1.78 13.64
CA HIS A 78 -16.40 -2.44 12.42
C HIS A 78 -15.91 -3.89 12.37
N TYR A 79 -16.62 -4.70 11.63
CA TYR A 79 -16.28 -6.09 11.39
C TYR A 79 -15.87 -6.27 9.94
N GLY A 80 -15.11 -7.33 9.69
CA GLY A 80 -14.70 -7.68 8.34
C GLY A 80 -13.25 -7.35 8.10
N GLY A 81 -12.86 -7.33 6.84
CA GLY A 81 -11.49 -7.08 6.45
C GLY A 81 -11.29 -5.70 5.86
N THR A 82 -10.10 -5.48 5.37
CA THR A 82 -9.73 -4.23 4.72
C THR A 82 -9.24 -4.50 3.30
N GLY A 83 -9.09 -3.44 2.53
CA GLY A 83 -8.50 -3.55 1.20
C GLY A 83 -7.02 -3.84 1.32
N GLN A 84 -6.56 -4.80 0.55
CA GLN A 84 -5.15 -5.16 0.46
C GLN A 84 -4.78 -5.32 -1.00
N ILE A 85 -3.60 -4.84 -1.36
CA ILE A 85 -3.10 -4.98 -2.71
C ILE A 85 -1.59 -5.15 -2.69
N GLN A 86 -1.11 -6.09 -3.48
CA GLN A 86 0.33 -6.29 -3.66
C GLN A 86 0.71 -5.93 -5.09
N ILE A 87 1.73 -5.11 -5.22
CA ILE A 87 2.20 -4.65 -6.53
C ILE A 87 3.69 -4.94 -6.68
N SER A 88 4.11 -5.15 -7.92
CA SER A 88 5.51 -5.33 -8.24
C SER A 88 6.28 -4.02 -8.03
N ALA A 89 7.47 -4.11 -7.41
CA ALA A 89 8.33 -2.95 -7.26
C ALA A 89 8.93 -2.50 -8.60
N TYR A 90 8.97 -3.37 -9.60
CA TYR A 90 9.61 -3.07 -10.87
C TYR A 90 8.72 -2.27 -11.81
N ASP A 91 7.44 -2.62 -11.91
CA ASP A 91 6.55 -2.03 -12.90
C ASP A 91 5.16 -1.70 -12.35
N ALA A 92 4.98 -1.80 -11.05
CA ALA A 92 3.71 -1.54 -10.37
C ALA A 92 2.57 -2.48 -10.78
N LYS A 93 2.89 -3.58 -11.45
CA LYS A 93 1.88 -4.53 -11.87
C LYS A 93 1.23 -5.19 -10.65
N VAL A 94 -0.09 -5.29 -10.67
CA VAL A 94 -0.83 -5.89 -9.56
C VAL A 94 -0.58 -7.39 -9.52
N LYS A 95 -0.13 -7.89 -8.37
CA LYS A 95 0.08 -9.32 -8.15
C LYS A 95 -1.14 -9.98 -7.56
N PHE A 96 -1.78 -9.32 -6.60
CA PHE A 96 -3.09 -9.72 -6.13
C PHE A 96 -3.75 -8.56 -5.40
N TYR A 97 -5.05 -8.68 -5.20
CA TYR A 97 -5.81 -7.74 -4.37
C TYR A 97 -6.99 -8.47 -3.75
N ILE A 98 -7.43 -7.97 -2.60
CA ILE A 98 -8.55 -8.55 -1.87
C ILE A 98 -9.15 -7.48 -0.95
N HIS A 99 -10.45 -7.60 -0.71
CA HIS A 99 -11.13 -6.84 0.33
C HIS A 99 -12.04 -7.81 1.06
N GLU A 100 -11.60 -8.29 2.22
CA GLU A 100 -12.36 -9.24 2.99
C GLU A 100 -13.51 -8.55 3.72
N LYS A 101 -14.53 -9.30 3.96
CA LYS A 101 -15.69 -8.82 4.72
C LYS A 101 -15.69 -9.35 6.13
#